data_63d77362df532b022b34697e49d89322
#
_entry.id   63d77362df532b022b34697e49d89322
#
_cell.length_a   1.000
_cell.length_b   1.000
_cell.length_c   1.000
_cell.angle_alpha   90.00
_cell.angle_beta   90.00
_cell.angle_gamma   90.00
#
_symmetry.space_group_name_H-M   'P 1'
#
loop_
_entity.id
_entity.type
_entity.pdbx_description
1 polymer ?
#
loop_
_entity_poly.entity_id
_entity_poly.type
_entity_poly.pdbx_seq_one_letter_code
_entity_poly.pdbx_strand_id
1 'polypeptide(L)'
;RKNLYSCVKEYMSDVIAFDEFKSKIDVISVDFFVDYSLDPQDANLGALSPFIIDVDETITTALIHAEYAFKMDEKNFKELMEPCCYKDEIFNPNDDEIIATFSKYFTKIFGLTIYAVNPNELNERQLKGLSELEKLFPLYSIPAERVLGEDGNQNDNSLESLITGYFNVEEGDLDSNVKVEIEQLKNP
;
A
#
# COMPACT_ATOMS: atom_id res chain seq x y z
N ARG A 1 14.33 13.63 -16.30
CA ARG A 1 13.89 13.68 -14.89
C ARG A 1 14.53 14.91 -14.27
N LYS A 2 13.75 15.95 -13.95
CA LYS A 2 14.23 16.99 -13.05
C LYS A 2 14.52 16.32 -11.71
N ASN A 3 15.70 16.56 -11.19
CA ASN A 3 16.09 16.02 -9.90
C ASN A 3 15.14 16.60 -8.83
N LEU A 4 14.54 15.75 -7.98
CA LEU A 4 13.68 16.14 -6.85
C LEU A 4 14.30 17.32 -6.05
N TYR A 5 15.60 17.27 -5.84
CA TYR A 5 16.36 18.29 -5.10
C TYR A 5 16.33 19.67 -5.80
N SER A 6 16.32 19.70 -7.13
CA SER A 6 16.14 20.96 -7.87
C SER A 6 14.77 21.57 -7.61
N CYS A 7 13.73 20.74 -7.57
CA CYS A 7 12.37 21.20 -7.26
C CYS A 7 12.24 21.73 -5.83
N VAL A 8 12.91 21.08 -4.86
CA VAL A 8 12.96 21.57 -3.47
C VAL A 8 13.62 22.95 -3.40
N LYS A 9 14.76 23.14 -4.08
CA LYS A 9 15.45 24.43 -4.11
C LYS A 9 14.60 25.52 -4.78
N GLU A 10 13.96 25.20 -5.92
CA GLU A 10 13.05 26.12 -6.61
C GLU A 10 11.90 26.56 -5.70
N TYR A 11 11.32 25.63 -4.94
CA TYR A 11 10.25 25.92 -3.98
C TYR A 11 10.76 26.73 -2.77
N MET A 12 11.85 26.28 -2.14
CA MET A 12 12.39 26.94 -0.93
C MET A 12 12.96 28.32 -1.22
N SER A 13 13.29 28.64 -2.48
CA SER A 13 13.70 29.97 -2.91
C SER A 13 12.55 30.83 -3.47
N ASP A 14 11.30 30.40 -3.26
CA ASP A 14 10.07 31.06 -3.71
C ASP A 14 9.99 31.27 -5.25
N VAL A 15 10.72 30.44 -6.05
CA VAL A 15 10.67 30.45 -7.51
C VAL A 15 9.40 29.79 -8.05
N ILE A 16 8.91 28.77 -7.35
CA ILE A 16 7.68 28.06 -7.69
C ILE A 16 6.74 27.97 -6.47
N ALA A 17 5.43 27.94 -6.71
CA ALA A 17 4.42 27.71 -5.69
C ALA A 17 4.41 26.25 -5.24
N PHE A 18 3.86 25.98 -4.04
CA PHE A 18 3.80 24.64 -3.46
C PHE A 18 3.02 23.64 -4.33
N ASP A 19 1.92 24.06 -4.95
CA ASP A 19 1.15 23.19 -5.84
C ASP A 19 1.92 22.84 -7.11
N GLU A 20 2.68 23.78 -7.65
CA GLU A 20 3.58 23.52 -8.77
C GLU A 20 4.72 22.58 -8.36
N PHE A 21 5.30 22.76 -7.17
CA PHE A 21 6.27 21.85 -6.60
C PHE A 21 5.72 20.41 -6.53
N LYS A 22 4.52 20.23 -5.93
CA LYS A 22 3.86 18.91 -5.85
C LYS A 22 3.64 18.27 -7.23
N SER A 23 3.25 19.06 -8.21
CA SER A 23 3.01 18.56 -9.57
C SER A 23 4.28 18.08 -10.30
N LYS A 24 5.46 18.52 -9.85
CA LYS A 24 6.76 18.10 -10.39
C LYS A 24 7.31 16.83 -9.75
N ILE A 25 6.70 16.37 -8.65
CA ILE A 25 7.10 15.14 -7.97
C ILE A 25 6.44 13.94 -8.65
N ASP A 26 7.27 12.95 -8.99
CA ASP A 26 6.78 11.71 -9.58
C ASP A 26 5.89 10.95 -8.58
N VAL A 27 4.79 10.42 -9.07
CA VAL A 27 3.86 9.55 -8.35
C VAL A 27 4.08 8.12 -8.84
N ILE A 28 4.10 7.17 -7.90
CA ILE A 28 4.07 5.74 -8.24
C ILE A 28 2.62 5.29 -8.09
N SER A 29 2.02 4.80 -9.16
CA SER A 29 0.66 4.29 -9.12
C SER A 29 0.53 2.90 -9.70
N VAL A 30 -0.45 2.15 -9.22
CA VAL A 30 -0.82 0.82 -9.68
C VAL A 30 -2.33 0.77 -9.80
N ASP A 31 -2.81 0.29 -10.94
CA ASP A 31 -4.21 0.05 -11.21
C ASP A 31 -4.49 -1.47 -11.18
N PHE A 32 -5.44 -1.88 -10.34
CA PHE A 32 -5.92 -3.25 -10.28
C PHE A 32 -7.29 -3.31 -10.95
N PHE A 33 -7.41 -4.09 -12.01
CA PHE A 33 -8.67 -4.39 -12.68
C PHE A 33 -9.12 -5.77 -12.22
N VAL A 34 -10.22 -5.82 -11.49
CA VAL A 34 -10.77 -7.06 -10.96
C VAL A 34 -12.07 -7.35 -11.67
N ASP A 35 -12.07 -8.40 -12.53
CA ASP A 35 -13.24 -8.89 -13.23
C ASP A 35 -14.03 -9.84 -12.31
N TYR A 36 -15.32 -9.55 -12.12
CA TYR A 36 -16.26 -10.36 -11.34
C TYR A 36 -17.45 -10.89 -12.15
N SER A 37 -17.29 -10.95 -13.48
CA SER A 37 -18.32 -11.43 -14.43
C SER A 37 -18.65 -12.91 -14.27
N LEU A 38 -17.75 -13.69 -13.68
CA LEU A 38 -17.82 -15.17 -13.70
C LEU A 38 -18.71 -15.78 -12.62
N ASP A 39 -19.26 -14.98 -11.69
CA ASP A 39 -20.09 -15.52 -10.61
C ASP A 39 -21.43 -14.77 -10.45
N PRO A 40 -22.40 -15.01 -11.38
CA PRO A 40 -23.69 -14.34 -11.30
C PRO A 40 -24.61 -14.94 -10.23
N GLN A 41 -24.27 -16.07 -9.62
CA GLN A 41 -25.14 -16.76 -8.66
C GLN A 41 -24.68 -16.66 -7.20
N ASP A 42 -23.41 -16.50 -6.95
CA ASP A 42 -22.84 -16.26 -5.61
C ASP A 42 -22.41 -14.79 -5.47
N ALA A 43 -23.39 -13.91 -5.51
CA ALA A 43 -23.19 -12.45 -5.38
C ALA A 43 -22.61 -11.99 -4.02
N ASN A 44 -21.86 -12.84 -3.35
CA ASN A 44 -21.06 -12.46 -2.23
C ASN A 44 -19.75 -11.85 -2.72
N LEU A 45 -19.84 -10.62 -3.21
CA LEU A 45 -18.66 -9.85 -3.65
C LEU A 45 -17.68 -9.59 -2.49
N GLY A 46 -18.05 -9.95 -1.27
CA GLY A 46 -17.20 -10.04 -0.09
C GLY A 46 -16.28 -8.83 0.06
N ALA A 47 -14.98 -9.09 0.05
CA ALA A 47 -13.94 -8.07 0.16
C ALA A 47 -13.87 -7.10 -1.04
N LEU A 48 -14.44 -7.45 -2.19
CA LEU A 48 -14.48 -6.58 -3.38
C LEU A 48 -15.57 -5.51 -3.31
N SER A 49 -16.67 -5.76 -2.57
CA SER A 49 -17.82 -4.86 -2.47
C SER A 49 -17.50 -3.39 -2.20
N PRO A 50 -16.53 -3.03 -1.33
CA PRO A 50 -16.16 -1.64 -1.09
C PRO A 50 -15.58 -0.92 -2.31
N PHE A 51 -15.08 -1.67 -3.30
CA PHE A 51 -14.43 -1.13 -4.49
C PHE A 51 -15.34 -1.04 -5.71
N ILE A 52 -16.57 -1.54 -5.61
CA ILE A 52 -17.59 -1.40 -6.65
C ILE A 52 -18.37 -0.13 -6.35
N ILE A 53 -18.13 0.91 -7.14
CA ILE A 53 -18.78 2.22 -6.94
C ILE A 53 -19.88 2.50 -7.97
N ASP A 54 -19.92 1.74 -9.05
CA ASP A 54 -20.99 1.80 -10.02
C ASP A 54 -21.95 0.61 -9.81
N VAL A 55 -23.24 0.91 -9.84
CA VAL A 55 -24.32 -0.10 -9.70
C VAL A 55 -24.91 -0.51 -11.05
N ASP A 56 -24.29 -0.13 -12.17
CA ASP A 56 -24.70 -0.56 -13.50
C ASP A 56 -24.38 -2.06 -13.68
N GLU A 57 -25.43 -2.86 -13.87
CA GLU A 57 -25.33 -4.32 -14.03
C GLU A 57 -24.51 -4.75 -15.27
N THR A 58 -24.24 -3.84 -16.18
CA THR A 58 -23.38 -4.09 -17.36
C THR A 58 -21.89 -3.98 -17.05
N ILE A 59 -21.55 -3.36 -15.92
CA ILE A 59 -20.16 -3.21 -15.46
C ILE A 59 -19.83 -4.38 -14.55
N THR A 60 -18.89 -5.21 -15.00
CA THR A 60 -18.41 -6.40 -14.27
C THR A 60 -16.95 -6.29 -13.85
N THR A 61 -16.41 -5.08 -13.87
CA THR A 61 -15.02 -4.82 -13.52
C THR A 61 -14.95 -3.73 -12.43
N ALA A 62 -14.29 -4.03 -11.34
CA ALA A 62 -13.90 -3.04 -10.34
C ALA A 62 -12.49 -2.52 -10.64
N LEU A 63 -12.32 -1.20 -10.59
CA LEU A 63 -11.02 -0.54 -10.74
C LEU A 63 -10.56 0.02 -9.40
N ILE A 64 -9.40 -0.44 -8.95
CA ILE A 64 -8.75 0.02 -7.72
C ILE A 64 -7.47 0.74 -8.11
N HIS A 65 -7.38 2.01 -7.78
CA HIS A 65 -6.21 2.84 -8.01
C HIS A 65 -5.46 3.05 -6.70
N ALA A 66 -4.24 2.57 -6.62
CA ALA A 66 -3.34 2.79 -5.50
C ALA A 66 -2.21 3.71 -5.93
N GLU A 67 -2.03 4.83 -5.23
CA GLU A 67 -0.95 5.78 -5.52
C GLU A 67 -0.09 6.05 -4.29
N TYR A 68 1.21 6.06 -4.47
CA TYR A 68 2.18 6.49 -3.47
C TYR A 68 2.72 7.85 -3.90
N ALA A 69 2.28 8.89 -3.21
CA ALA A 69 2.48 10.27 -3.59
C ALA A 69 2.91 11.15 -2.43
N PHE A 70 3.33 12.36 -2.73
CA PHE A 70 3.63 13.39 -1.74
C PHE A 70 2.35 13.77 -0.98
N LYS A 71 2.38 13.68 0.36
CA LYS A 71 1.21 13.90 1.23
C LYS A 71 1.39 14.98 2.29
N MET A 72 2.63 15.42 2.52
CA MET A 72 2.91 16.40 3.57
C MET A 72 2.29 17.75 3.20
N ASP A 73 1.73 18.45 4.18
CA ASP A 73 1.25 19.82 3.98
C ASP A 73 2.40 20.82 3.85
N GLU A 74 2.10 21.97 3.27
CA GLU A 74 3.08 23.00 2.94
C GLU A 74 3.87 23.47 4.16
N LYS A 75 3.17 23.73 5.28
CA LYS A 75 3.78 24.26 6.49
C LYS A 75 4.81 23.29 7.06
N ASN A 76 4.39 22.03 7.24
CA ASN A 76 5.27 21.00 7.79
C ASN A 76 6.45 20.71 6.86
N PHE A 77 6.22 20.75 5.53
CA PHE A 77 7.29 20.55 4.55
C PHE A 77 8.30 21.70 4.59
N LYS A 78 7.85 22.96 4.66
CA LYS A 78 8.71 24.14 4.76
C LYS A 78 9.54 24.10 6.04
N GLU A 79 8.92 23.85 7.18
CA GLU A 79 9.61 23.71 8.48
C GLU A 79 10.65 22.57 8.44
N LEU A 80 10.37 21.46 7.73
CA LEU A 80 11.29 20.33 7.61
C LEU A 80 12.50 20.65 6.72
N MET A 81 12.31 21.43 5.64
CA MET A 81 13.36 21.73 4.65
C MET A 81 14.14 22.99 4.96
N GLU A 82 13.61 23.89 5.78
CA GLU A 82 14.25 25.15 6.12
C GLU A 82 15.69 24.97 6.65
N PRO A 83 15.99 24.05 7.61
CA PRO A 83 17.36 23.84 8.07
C PRO A 83 18.33 23.35 7.00
N CYS A 84 17.83 22.68 5.94
CA CYS A 84 18.63 22.15 4.85
C CYS A 84 18.90 23.20 3.75
N CYS A 85 18.09 24.26 3.72
CA CYS A 85 18.11 25.26 2.66
C CYS A 85 18.58 26.64 3.11
N TYR A 86 18.57 26.93 4.42
CA TYR A 86 18.96 28.22 4.97
C TYR A 86 20.01 28.06 6.05
N LYS A 87 21.03 28.93 6.01
CA LYS A 87 22.03 29.08 7.03
C LYS A 87 22.15 30.54 7.41
N ASP A 88 21.98 30.88 8.69
CA ASP A 88 22.01 32.28 9.17
C ASP A 88 21.05 33.19 8.34
N GLU A 89 19.84 32.70 8.08
CA GLU A 89 18.81 33.35 7.26
C GLU A 89 19.19 33.58 5.77
N ILE A 90 20.33 33.05 5.33
CA ILE A 90 20.78 33.14 3.94
C ILE A 90 20.45 31.83 3.23
N PHE A 91 19.79 31.92 2.06
CA PHE A 91 19.53 30.76 1.21
C PHE A 91 20.84 30.12 0.74
N ASN A 92 21.14 28.97 1.27
CA ASN A 92 22.36 28.20 0.99
C ASN A 92 22.04 26.69 1.02
N PRO A 93 21.32 26.16 0.03
CA PRO A 93 20.83 24.78 0.02
C PRO A 93 21.97 23.78 -0.03
N ASN A 94 21.89 22.76 0.84
CA ASN A 94 22.82 21.64 0.92
C ASN A 94 22.14 20.37 0.40
N ASP A 95 22.61 19.83 -0.73
CA ASP A 95 22.02 18.65 -1.37
C ASP A 95 22.11 17.41 -0.50
N ASP A 96 23.21 17.19 0.20
CA ASP A 96 23.39 16.01 1.05
C ASP A 96 22.44 16.04 2.27
N GLU A 97 22.21 17.23 2.84
CA GLU A 97 21.26 17.42 3.93
C GLU A 97 19.81 17.23 3.47
N ILE A 98 19.47 17.73 2.28
CA ILE A 98 18.16 17.50 1.66
C ILE A 98 17.93 16.00 1.45
N ILE A 99 18.90 15.27 0.87
CA ILE A 99 18.84 13.82 0.66
C ILE A 99 18.67 13.07 1.98
N ALA A 100 19.48 13.40 2.97
CA ALA A 100 19.41 12.76 4.29
C ALA A 100 18.05 13.01 4.96
N THR A 101 17.51 14.21 4.83
CA THR A 101 16.20 14.56 5.38
C THR A 101 15.07 13.82 4.69
N PHE A 102 15.07 13.75 3.35
CA PHE A 102 14.10 12.93 2.62
C PHE A 102 14.18 11.46 3.02
N SER A 103 15.37 10.90 3.12
CA SER A 103 15.57 9.49 3.53
C SER A 103 15.04 9.23 4.94
N LYS A 104 15.33 10.14 5.87
CA LYS A 104 14.91 10.01 7.28
C LYS A 104 13.39 10.16 7.47
N TYR A 105 12.76 11.05 6.70
CA TYR A 105 11.34 11.38 6.87
C TYR A 105 10.47 10.89 5.72
N PHE A 106 10.96 9.94 4.92
CA PHE A 106 10.31 9.45 3.71
C PHE A 106 8.83 9.09 3.92
N THR A 107 8.53 8.29 4.95
CA THR A 107 7.17 7.85 5.27
C THR A 107 6.25 8.96 5.81
N LYS A 108 6.83 10.09 6.25
CA LYS A 108 6.06 11.28 6.64
C LYS A 108 5.78 12.19 5.44
N ILE A 109 6.72 12.27 4.50
CA ILE A 109 6.64 13.11 3.30
C ILE A 109 5.71 12.45 2.28
N PHE A 110 5.85 11.14 2.08
CA PHE A 110 5.07 10.36 1.12
C PHE A 110 4.09 9.42 1.80
N GLY A 111 3.06 9.03 1.09
CA GLY A 111 2.09 8.07 1.60
C GLY A 111 1.27 7.39 0.52
N LEU A 112 0.77 6.21 0.87
CA LEU A 112 -0.13 5.44 0.05
C LEU A 112 -1.56 5.98 0.20
N THR A 113 -2.22 6.17 -0.93
CA THR A 113 -3.64 6.48 -1.02
C THR A 113 -4.31 5.49 -1.95
N ILE A 114 -5.48 5.01 -1.59
CA ILE A 114 -6.22 3.99 -2.33
C ILE A 114 -7.58 4.54 -2.68
N TYR A 115 -7.97 4.36 -3.93
CA TYR A 115 -9.28 4.76 -4.44
C TYR A 115 -9.99 3.59 -5.11
N ALA A 116 -11.29 3.48 -4.87
CA ALA A 116 -12.17 2.82 -5.82
C ALA A 116 -12.48 3.83 -6.92
N VAL A 117 -12.40 3.42 -8.17
CA VAL A 117 -12.56 4.29 -9.34
C VAL A 117 -13.65 3.71 -10.24
N ASN A 118 -14.52 4.57 -10.76
CA ASN A 118 -15.47 4.14 -11.78
C ASN A 118 -14.73 3.85 -13.09
N PRO A 119 -14.77 2.62 -13.63
CA PRO A 119 -14.05 2.28 -14.86
C PRO A 119 -14.45 3.11 -16.08
N ASN A 120 -15.70 3.60 -16.10
CA ASN A 120 -16.24 4.41 -17.20
C ASN A 120 -16.02 5.90 -16.99
N GLU A 121 -15.87 6.35 -15.72
CA GLU A 121 -15.70 7.75 -15.35
C GLU A 121 -14.52 7.90 -14.36
N LEU A 122 -13.30 7.90 -14.86
CA LEU A 122 -12.06 7.88 -14.06
C LEU A 122 -11.93 9.07 -13.06
N ASN A 123 -12.72 10.12 -13.23
CA ASN A 123 -12.78 11.23 -12.27
C ASN A 123 -13.66 10.90 -11.05
N GLU A 124 -14.53 9.92 -11.16
CA GLU A 124 -15.36 9.42 -10.06
C GLU A 124 -14.51 8.47 -9.20
N ARG A 125 -14.09 8.97 -8.04
CA ARG A 125 -13.21 8.23 -7.13
C ARG A 125 -13.73 8.29 -5.72
N GLN A 126 -13.63 7.18 -5.01
CA GLN A 126 -13.92 7.10 -3.59
C GLN A 126 -12.67 6.66 -2.83
N LEU A 127 -12.28 7.45 -1.82
CA LEU A 127 -11.17 7.09 -0.95
C LEU A 127 -11.49 5.81 -0.17
N LYS A 128 -10.52 4.89 -0.11
CA LYS A 128 -10.62 3.62 0.60
C LYS A 128 -9.47 3.46 1.59
N GLY A 129 -9.69 2.65 2.64
CA GLY A 129 -8.67 2.33 3.62
C GLY A 129 -7.73 1.22 3.16
N LEU A 130 -6.50 1.23 3.66
CA LEU A 130 -5.54 0.16 3.40
C LEU A 130 -6.09 -1.21 3.88
N SER A 131 -6.80 -1.24 5.00
CA SER A 131 -7.40 -2.47 5.54
C SER A 131 -8.48 -3.09 4.63
N GLU A 132 -9.10 -2.30 3.75
CA GLU A 132 -10.04 -2.83 2.75
C GLU A 132 -9.27 -3.51 1.62
N LEU A 133 -8.15 -2.92 1.18
CA LEU A 133 -7.27 -3.52 0.18
C LEU A 133 -6.62 -4.81 0.69
N GLU A 134 -6.15 -4.84 1.93
CA GLU A 134 -5.54 -6.02 2.56
C GLU A 134 -6.50 -7.20 2.67
N LYS A 135 -7.80 -6.94 2.87
CA LYS A 135 -8.83 -7.99 2.86
C LYS A 135 -9.04 -8.58 1.47
N LEU A 136 -8.91 -7.74 0.42
CA LEU A 136 -9.06 -8.18 -0.96
C LEU A 136 -7.82 -8.93 -1.47
N PHE A 137 -6.63 -8.45 -1.08
CA PHE A 137 -5.34 -9.02 -1.47
C PHE A 137 -4.53 -9.43 -0.22
N PRO A 138 -4.86 -10.56 0.41
CA PRO A 138 -4.07 -11.05 1.54
C PRO A 138 -2.66 -11.41 1.06
N LEU A 139 -1.66 -10.71 1.60
CA LEU A 139 -0.26 -10.96 1.28
C LEU A 139 0.36 -11.86 2.34
N TYR A 140 0.86 -13.01 1.92
CA TYR A 140 1.63 -13.91 2.76
C TYR A 140 3.09 -13.91 2.33
N SER A 141 3.99 -13.63 3.26
CA SER A 141 5.44 -13.73 3.03
C SER A 141 5.93 -15.08 3.54
N ILE A 142 6.43 -15.91 2.64
CA ILE A 142 7.10 -17.16 3.01
C ILE A 142 8.61 -16.88 2.98
N PRO A 143 9.31 -16.85 4.14
CA PRO A 143 10.74 -16.65 4.16
C PRO A 143 11.46 -17.78 3.42
N ALA A 144 12.39 -17.42 2.54
CA ALA A 144 13.20 -18.40 1.80
C ALA A 144 14.22 -19.14 2.70
N GLU A 145 14.59 -18.53 3.81
CA GLU A 145 15.50 -19.12 4.78
C GLU A 145 14.70 -19.76 5.94
N ARG A 146 14.92 -21.05 6.13
CA ARG A 146 14.58 -21.69 7.40
C ARG A 146 15.61 -21.23 8.42
N VAL A 147 15.25 -20.31 9.30
CA VAL A 147 16.06 -20.05 10.50
C VAL A 147 15.94 -21.29 11.38
N LEU A 148 16.89 -22.21 11.22
CA LEU A 148 17.11 -23.27 12.19
C LEU A 148 17.70 -22.56 13.42
N GLY A 149 16.84 -22.17 14.35
CA GLY A 149 17.27 -21.64 15.64
C GLY A 149 18.04 -22.73 16.37
N GLU A 150 19.33 -22.47 16.65
CA GLU A 150 20.17 -23.34 17.49
C GLU A 150 19.69 -23.38 18.95
N ASP A 151 18.81 -22.51 19.35
CA ASP A 151 18.21 -22.49 20.70
C ASP A 151 16.71 -22.75 20.59
N GLY A 152 16.27 -23.90 21.08
CA GLY A 152 14.93 -24.48 21.10
C GLY A 152 13.71 -23.60 21.50
N ASN A 153 13.76 -22.31 21.20
CA ASN A 153 12.63 -21.40 21.19
C ASN A 153 12.10 -21.30 19.76
N GLN A 154 11.19 -22.18 19.43
CA GLN A 154 10.38 -22.15 18.22
C GLN A 154 9.57 -20.86 18.19
N ASN A 155 10.09 -19.81 17.57
CA ASN A 155 9.23 -18.86 16.90
C ASN A 155 8.74 -19.58 15.64
N ASP A 156 7.52 -20.14 15.76
CA ASP A 156 6.82 -20.94 14.76
C ASP A 156 6.49 -20.12 13.50
N ASN A 157 7.50 -19.71 12.73
CA ASN A 157 7.36 -19.28 11.34
C ASN A 157 7.59 -20.47 10.39
N SER A 158 7.31 -21.69 10.84
CA SER A 158 7.39 -22.86 10.00
C SER A 158 6.27 -22.84 8.96
N LEU A 159 6.50 -23.45 7.79
CA LEU A 159 5.47 -23.66 6.78
C LEU A 159 4.21 -24.31 7.41
N GLU A 160 4.41 -25.14 8.43
CA GLU A 160 3.37 -25.79 9.20
C GLU A 160 2.50 -24.80 10.00
N SER A 161 3.08 -23.78 10.64
CA SER A 161 2.30 -22.76 11.36
C SER A 161 1.56 -21.83 10.40
N LEU A 162 2.14 -21.54 9.22
CA LEU A 162 1.47 -20.78 8.17
C LEU A 162 0.31 -21.56 7.54
N ILE A 163 0.50 -22.85 7.27
CA ILE A 163 -0.55 -23.74 6.76
C ILE A 163 -1.63 -23.91 7.83
N THR A 164 -1.25 -24.14 9.09
CA THR A 164 -2.20 -24.27 10.21
C THR A 164 -2.96 -22.97 10.45
N GLY A 165 -2.31 -21.81 10.31
CA GLY A 165 -2.97 -20.51 10.40
C GLY A 165 -3.96 -20.24 9.26
N TYR A 166 -3.64 -20.71 8.05
CA TYR A 166 -4.51 -20.59 6.88
C TYR A 166 -5.73 -21.54 6.96
N PHE A 167 -5.54 -22.73 7.55
CA PHE A 167 -6.60 -23.73 7.74
C PHE A 167 -7.26 -23.71 9.12
N ASN A 168 -6.87 -22.81 10.03
CA ASN A 168 -7.63 -22.51 11.25
C ASN A 168 -8.86 -21.62 10.92
N VAL A 169 -9.58 -22.00 9.90
CA VAL A 169 -11.04 -21.84 9.86
C VAL A 169 -11.53 -22.60 11.10
N GLU A 170 -12.34 -21.96 11.94
CA GLU A 170 -12.85 -22.52 13.19
C GLU A 170 -13.20 -23.99 13.01
N GLU A 171 -12.76 -24.86 13.93
CA GLU A 171 -12.93 -26.33 13.83
C GLU A 171 -14.38 -26.80 13.59
N GLY A 172 -15.33 -25.89 13.58
CA GLY A 172 -16.74 -26.09 13.28
C GLY A 172 -17.08 -26.22 11.79
N ASP A 173 -16.32 -25.58 10.88
CA ASP A 173 -16.71 -25.44 9.46
C ASP A 173 -15.99 -26.40 8.50
N LEU A 174 -15.05 -27.20 8.99
CA LEU A 174 -14.38 -28.20 8.14
C LEU A 174 -15.23 -29.45 7.95
N ASP A 175 -15.49 -29.80 6.70
CA ASP A 175 -16.12 -31.08 6.33
C ASP A 175 -15.34 -32.25 6.99
N SER A 176 -16.07 -33.24 7.48
CA SER A 176 -15.53 -34.40 8.22
C SER A 176 -14.45 -35.15 7.42
N ASN A 177 -14.52 -35.14 6.09
CA ASN A 177 -13.54 -35.78 5.21
C ASN A 177 -12.19 -35.06 5.22
N VAL A 178 -12.20 -33.74 5.28
CA VAL A 178 -10.99 -32.90 5.32
C VAL A 178 -10.27 -33.06 6.66
N LYS A 179 -11.02 -33.22 7.76
CA LYS A 179 -10.46 -33.50 9.10
C LYS A 179 -9.68 -34.83 9.12
N VAL A 180 -10.21 -35.87 8.49
CA VAL A 180 -9.56 -37.19 8.40
C VAL A 180 -8.28 -37.13 7.56
N GLU A 181 -8.25 -36.38 6.47
CA GLU A 181 -7.05 -36.22 5.63
C GLU A 181 -5.96 -35.42 6.34
N ILE A 182 -6.31 -34.38 7.10
CA ILE A 182 -5.38 -33.60 7.92
C ILE A 182 -4.78 -34.46 9.04
N GLU A 183 -5.57 -35.33 9.72
CA GLU A 183 -5.05 -36.24 10.73
C GLU A 183 -4.12 -37.31 10.14
N GLN A 184 -4.38 -37.79 8.93
CA GLN A 184 -3.47 -38.72 8.24
C GLN A 184 -2.12 -38.08 7.84
N LEU A 185 -2.12 -36.78 7.55
CA LEU A 185 -0.88 -36.03 7.26
C LEU A 185 -0.07 -35.69 8.53
N LYS A 186 -0.72 -35.65 9.70
CA LYS A 186 -0.05 -35.40 10.99
C LYS A 186 0.63 -36.64 11.58
N ASN A 187 0.23 -37.84 11.16
CA ASN A 187 0.78 -39.11 11.63
C ASN A 187 1.13 -40.02 10.43
N PRO A 188 2.34 -39.77 9.79
CA PRO A 188 2.84 -40.59 8.68
C PRO A 188 3.28 -41.98 9.15
#